data_0f10a00ad9509a3539bed9dd05b2b3b0
#
_entry.id   0f10a00ad9509a3539bed9dd05b2b3b0
#
_cell.length_a   1.000
_cell.length_b   1.000
_cell.length_c   1.000
_cell.angle_alpha   90.00
_cell.angle_beta   90.00
_cell.angle_gamma   90.00
#
_symmetry.space_group_name_H-M   'P 1'
#
loop_
_entity.id
_entity.type
_entity.pdbx_description
1 polymer ?
#
loop_
_entity_poly.entity_id
_entity_poly.type
_entity_poly.pdbx_seq_one_letter_code
_entity_poly.pdbx_strand_id
1 'polypeptide(L)'
;MSGVTCIFLLASAGRELEADGRINNGRAVKEHVVANELLRTPLYEAHQRDGGKIVDFAGWEMPVEYTGIKSEHLAVRSEVGIFDLTHMGEFEITGPDASEFIDGLITNDIHRMVEGQCMYTCMCRDNGMIIDDLLVYRFQDTAEGIPYYWLVVNAANCAKDYEWVKAHLKGNVQLKNISMETALIAIQGPKAQTVLQPFTSTDLEPLAYYHLTRGDFQGQEVVISRTGYTGEDGFEIYVPWNEAPKIWEALRKEGCLPIGLGARDTLRLEAGYSLYGHEITENTTPINTSLGWVVRFTDCDFIGKDVLKAQKEQGAQTAIVGLVMRGRAIPRQGHIVEDEQGQEVGVVTSGTFSPSLGRGICLALVKSAYKKEGGELNIRVRPNRHEPALVQRPPFVRGSVRR
;
A
#
# COMPACT_ATOMS: atom_id res chain seq x y z
N MET A 1 -12.55 -28.71 -14.73
CA MET A 1 -13.51 -27.75 -14.20
C MET A 1 -13.49 -27.87 -12.68
N SER A 2 -12.80 -27.01 -11.99
CA SER A 2 -12.87 -26.87 -10.53
C SER A 2 -12.49 -25.43 -10.23
N GLY A 3 -13.51 -24.64 -9.86
CA GLY A 3 -13.36 -23.23 -9.52
C GLY A 3 -12.52 -23.06 -8.26
N VAL A 4 -11.48 -22.28 -8.36
CA VAL A 4 -10.69 -21.81 -7.21
C VAL A 4 -11.41 -20.58 -6.66
N THR A 5 -12.21 -20.80 -5.62
CA THR A 5 -12.79 -19.70 -4.82
C THR A 5 -11.66 -19.13 -3.96
N CYS A 6 -11.21 -17.95 -4.29
CA CYS A 6 -10.30 -17.17 -3.44
C CYS A 6 -11.12 -16.62 -2.26
N ILE A 7 -11.00 -17.21 -1.08
CA ILE A 7 -11.62 -16.70 0.15
C ILE A 7 -10.66 -15.68 0.73
N PHE A 8 -11.04 -14.39 0.64
CA PHE A 8 -10.43 -13.33 1.44
C PHE A 8 -11.03 -13.42 2.85
N LEU A 9 -10.24 -13.88 3.82
CA LEU A 9 -10.63 -13.85 5.23
C LEU A 9 -10.41 -12.44 5.78
N LEU A 10 -11.53 -11.78 6.05
CA LEU A 10 -11.57 -10.56 6.86
C LEU A 10 -11.17 -10.90 8.31
N ALA A 11 -10.28 -10.11 8.87
CA ALA A 11 -9.96 -10.15 10.29
C ALA A 11 -11.19 -9.69 11.09
N SER A 12 -11.89 -10.62 11.72
CA SER A 12 -12.97 -10.32 12.66
C SER A 12 -12.38 -9.96 14.02
N ALA A 13 -12.84 -8.86 14.58
CA ALA A 13 -12.59 -8.41 15.94
C ALA A 13 -12.83 -9.52 16.98
N GLY A 14 -11.94 -9.59 17.98
CA GLY A 14 -11.94 -10.59 19.04
C GLY A 14 -13.24 -10.60 19.85
N ARG A 15 -13.74 -11.82 20.12
CA ARG A 15 -14.73 -12.07 21.16
C ARG A 15 -13.97 -12.52 22.41
N GLU A 16 -14.06 -11.74 23.45
CA GLU A 16 -13.76 -12.22 24.80
C GLU A 16 -14.88 -13.15 25.26
N LEU A 17 -14.50 -14.32 25.76
CA LEU A 17 -15.39 -15.28 26.43
C LEU A 17 -15.42 -14.96 27.92
N GLU A 18 -16.50 -14.41 28.42
CA GLU A 18 -16.80 -14.46 29.84
C GLU A 18 -17.54 -15.76 30.19
N ALA A 19 -17.01 -16.45 31.20
CA ALA A 19 -17.63 -17.62 31.78
C ALA A 19 -18.61 -17.18 32.88
N ASP A 20 -19.91 -17.26 32.64
CA ASP A 20 -20.85 -17.70 33.68
C ASP A 20 -22.19 -18.10 33.06
N GLY A 21 -22.63 -19.31 33.34
CA GLY A 21 -23.85 -19.86 32.79
C GLY A 21 -25.08 -19.44 33.59
N ARG A 22 -25.92 -18.60 33.00
CA ARG A 22 -27.37 -18.54 33.37
C ARG A 22 -28.18 -18.17 32.12
N ILE A 23 -29.12 -19.05 31.79
CA ILE A 23 -30.15 -18.81 30.76
C ILE A 23 -31.17 -17.81 31.30
N ASN A 24 -31.28 -16.66 30.69
CA ASN A 24 -32.34 -15.71 30.96
C ASN A 24 -33.14 -15.48 29.67
N ASN A 25 -34.40 -15.94 29.67
CA ASN A 25 -35.38 -15.73 28.61
C ASN A 25 -35.81 -14.25 28.61
N GLY A 26 -35.09 -13.39 27.94
CA GLY A 26 -35.41 -12.01 27.65
C GLY A 26 -35.59 -11.80 26.15
N ARG A 27 -36.70 -11.20 25.73
CA ARG A 27 -37.03 -10.85 24.34
C ARG A 27 -35.79 -10.32 23.59
N ALA A 28 -35.40 -11.03 22.54
CA ALA A 28 -34.38 -10.56 21.60
C ALA A 28 -34.88 -9.27 20.94
N VAL A 29 -34.36 -8.14 21.35
CA VAL A 29 -34.38 -6.92 20.55
C VAL A 29 -33.49 -7.24 19.35
N LYS A 30 -34.10 -7.35 18.16
CA LYS A 30 -33.37 -7.40 16.92
C LYS A 30 -32.68 -6.04 16.78
N GLU A 31 -31.41 -5.96 17.16
CA GLU A 31 -30.57 -4.88 16.71
C GLU A 31 -30.55 -4.95 15.18
N HIS A 32 -31.13 -3.95 14.55
CA HIS A 32 -30.95 -3.72 13.14
C HIS A 32 -29.47 -3.32 12.99
N VAL A 33 -28.64 -4.28 12.60
CA VAL A 33 -27.33 -3.97 12.01
C VAL A 33 -27.68 -3.23 10.73
N VAL A 34 -27.58 -1.91 10.76
CA VAL A 34 -27.58 -1.09 9.56
C VAL A 34 -26.32 -1.57 8.81
N ALA A 35 -26.51 -2.31 7.73
CA ALA A 35 -25.44 -2.61 6.82
C ALA A 35 -24.91 -1.26 6.33
N ASN A 36 -23.69 -0.88 6.74
CA ASN A 36 -23.05 0.29 6.16
C ASN A 36 -22.96 0.03 4.65
N GLU A 37 -23.60 0.87 3.86
CA GLU A 37 -23.42 0.83 2.40
C GLU A 37 -21.95 1.02 2.08
N LEU A 38 -21.41 0.17 1.19
CA LEU A 38 -20.03 0.29 0.74
C LEU A 38 -19.88 1.61 -0.06
N LEU A 39 -18.74 2.23 0.09
CA LEU A 39 -18.39 3.44 -0.68
C LEU A 39 -18.12 3.07 -2.14
N ARG A 40 -18.33 4.02 -3.04
CA ARG A 40 -18.07 3.91 -4.47
C ARG A 40 -17.17 5.03 -4.93
N THR A 41 -16.19 4.68 -5.75
CA THR A 41 -15.38 5.68 -6.44
C THR A 41 -16.17 6.31 -7.59
N PRO A 42 -15.76 7.44 -8.14
CA PRO A 42 -16.38 8.04 -9.32
C PRO A 42 -16.26 7.15 -10.57
N LEU A 43 -15.44 6.10 -10.51
CA LEU A 43 -15.19 5.14 -11.59
C LEU A 43 -16.06 3.87 -11.49
N TYR A 44 -16.91 3.75 -10.49
CA TYR A 44 -17.71 2.54 -10.26
C TYR A 44 -18.49 2.09 -11.51
N GLU A 45 -19.20 3.01 -12.18
CA GLU A 45 -19.95 2.71 -13.41
C GLU A 45 -19.01 2.32 -14.56
N ALA A 46 -17.81 2.91 -14.61
CA ALA A 46 -16.79 2.54 -15.59
C ALA A 46 -16.30 1.11 -15.34
N HIS A 47 -16.09 0.72 -14.08
CA HIS A 47 -15.70 -0.64 -13.73
C HIS A 47 -16.74 -1.67 -14.16
N GLN A 48 -18.03 -1.40 -13.93
CA GLN A 48 -19.10 -2.30 -14.36
C GLN A 48 -19.15 -2.43 -15.89
N ARG A 49 -19.05 -1.29 -16.60
CA ARG A 49 -19.04 -1.25 -18.07
C ARG A 49 -17.83 -1.99 -18.67
N ASP A 50 -16.66 -1.89 -18.02
CA ASP A 50 -15.42 -2.53 -18.44
C ASP A 50 -15.36 -4.02 -18.02
N GLY A 51 -16.41 -4.55 -17.36
CA GLY A 51 -16.52 -5.95 -16.94
C GLY A 51 -15.77 -6.27 -15.65
N GLY A 52 -15.52 -5.29 -14.81
CA GLY A 52 -14.86 -5.44 -13.52
C GLY A 52 -15.68 -6.31 -12.55
N LYS A 53 -15.02 -7.29 -11.97
CA LYS A 53 -15.58 -8.12 -10.90
C LYS A 53 -15.45 -7.40 -9.57
N ILE A 54 -16.55 -6.80 -9.10
CA ILE A 54 -16.57 -5.96 -7.90
C ILE A 54 -16.55 -6.81 -6.63
N VAL A 55 -15.77 -6.37 -5.66
CA VAL A 55 -15.66 -6.94 -4.30
C VAL A 55 -15.62 -5.82 -3.27
N ASP A 56 -15.93 -6.15 -2.00
CA ASP A 56 -15.63 -5.27 -0.87
C ASP A 56 -14.11 -5.26 -0.63
N PHE A 57 -13.53 -4.07 -0.66
CA PHE A 57 -12.14 -3.82 -0.32
C PHE A 57 -12.05 -2.59 0.59
N ALA A 58 -11.74 -2.80 1.85
CA ALA A 58 -11.62 -1.73 2.85
C ALA A 58 -12.86 -0.82 2.94
N GLY A 59 -14.06 -1.39 2.76
CA GLY A 59 -15.33 -0.65 2.77
C GLY A 59 -15.70 0.02 1.45
N TRP A 60 -14.96 -0.27 0.36
CA TRP A 60 -15.23 0.23 -0.98
C TRP A 60 -15.62 -0.88 -1.94
N GLU A 61 -16.52 -0.60 -2.88
CA GLU A 61 -16.82 -1.49 -4.02
C GLU A 61 -15.75 -1.32 -5.10
N MET A 62 -14.76 -2.25 -5.13
CA MET A 62 -13.60 -2.16 -6.01
C MET A 62 -13.47 -3.37 -6.94
N PRO A 63 -12.93 -3.21 -8.15
CA PRO A 63 -12.71 -4.32 -9.08
C PRO A 63 -11.50 -5.17 -8.66
N VAL A 64 -11.70 -6.46 -8.41
CA VAL A 64 -10.61 -7.39 -8.14
C VAL A 64 -9.89 -7.83 -9.41
N GLU A 65 -10.60 -7.97 -10.50
CA GLU A 65 -10.11 -8.30 -11.85
C GLU A 65 -11.11 -7.90 -12.93
N TYR A 66 -10.65 -7.77 -14.17
CA TYR A 66 -11.47 -7.57 -15.39
C TYR A 66 -11.31 -8.74 -16.37
N THR A 67 -10.10 -8.92 -16.89
CA THR A 67 -9.77 -9.98 -17.87
C THR A 67 -9.04 -11.16 -17.26
N GLY A 68 -8.76 -11.06 -15.96
CA GLY A 68 -8.07 -12.06 -15.16
C GLY A 68 -6.71 -11.59 -14.66
N ILE A 69 -6.40 -11.89 -13.41
CA ILE A 69 -5.22 -11.42 -12.66
C ILE A 69 -3.91 -11.62 -13.46
N LYS A 70 -3.74 -12.81 -14.08
CA LYS A 70 -2.49 -13.12 -14.79
C LYS A 70 -2.32 -12.27 -16.05
N SER A 71 -3.37 -12.10 -16.85
CA SER A 71 -3.33 -11.29 -18.08
C SER A 71 -3.10 -9.83 -17.79
N GLU A 72 -3.77 -9.30 -16.79
CA GLU A 72 -3.62 -7.91 -16.31
C GLU A 72 -2.21 -7.66 -15.79
N HIS A 73 -1.69 -8.56 -14.94
CA HIS A 73 -0.32 -8.48 -14.44
C HIS A 73 0.70 -8.40 -15.57
N LEU A 74 0.61 -9.33 -16.54
CA LEU A 74 1.56 -9.38 -17.65
C LEU A 74 1.44 -8.16 -18.58
N ALA A 75 0.24 -7.60 -18.74
CA ALA A 75 0.05 -6.35 -19.47
C ALA A 75 0.79 -5.17 -18.82
N VAL A 76 0.74 -5.04 -17.50
CA VAL A 76 1.51 -4.01 -16.77
C VAL A 76 3.01 -4.23 -16.91
N ARG A 77 3.48 -5.49 -16.90
CA ARG A 77 4.91 -5.80 -17.07
C ARG A 77 5.46 -5.49 -18.47
N SER A 78 4.65 -5.62 -19.51
CA SER A 78 5.12 -5.50 -20.90
C SER A 78 4.65 -4.26 -21.64
N GLU A 79 3.55 -3.66 -21.19
CA GLU A 79 2.85 -2.58 -21.88
C GLU A 79 2.51 -1.44 -20.90
N VAL A 80 1.22 -1.24 -20.64
CA VAL A 80 0.69 -0.24 -19.72
C VAL A 80 -0.68 -0.67 -19.19
N GLY A 81 -0.93 -0.43 -17.92
CA GLY A 81 -2.25 -0.61 -17.30
C GLY A 81 -2.66 0.62 -16.50
N ILE A 82 -3.97 0.78 -16.30
CA ILE A 82 -4.53 1.83 -15.46
C ILE A 82 -5.26 1.23 -14.26
N PHE A 83 -5.12 1.88 -13.13
CA PHE A 83 -5.69 1.46 -11.85
C PHE A 83 -6.56 2.58 -11.28
N ASP A 84 -7.69 2.21 -10.72
CA ASP A 84 -8.43 3.08 -9.81
C ASP A 84 -7.85 2.92 -8.39
N LEU A 85 -7.31 4.00 -7.85
CA LEU A 85 -6.77 4.07 -6.49
C LEU A 85 -7.51 5.09 -5.63
N THR A 86 -8.67 5.56 -6.08
CA THR A 86 -9.47 6.62 -5.44
C THR A 86 -9.96 6.24 -4.04
N HIS A 87 -9.84 4.96 -3.66
CA HIS A 87 -10.12 4.50 -2.30
C HIS A 87 -9.05 4.90 -1.26
N MET A 88 -7.88 5.38 -1.71
CA MET A 88 -6.84 5.90 -0.82
C MET A 88 -7.29 7.20 -0.14
N GLY A 89 -6.61 7.61 0.93
CA GLY A 89 -6.93 8.86 1.62
C GLY A 89 -5.89 9.93 1.35
N GLU A 90 -6.33 11.19 1.18
CA GLU A 90 -5.48 12.37 1.00
C GLU A 90 -5.81 13.42 2.05
N PHE A 91 -4.79 13.83 2.80
CA PHE A 91 -4.89 14.91 3.79
C PHE A 91 -4.00 16.06 3.40
N GLU A 92 -4.61 17.21 3.23
CA GLU A 92 -3.92 18.48 2.98
C GLU A 92 -3.46 19.09 4.29
N ILE A 93 -2.18 19.46 4.37
CA ILE A 93 -1.57 20.11 5.52
C ILE A 93 -0.87 21.38 5.05
N THR A 94 -1.26 22.52 5.63
CA THR A 94 -0.66 23.83 5.31
C THR A 94 -0.43 24.63 6.60
N GLY A 95 0.46 25.57 6.53
CA GLY A 95 0.71 26.49 7.64
C GLY A 95 2.19 26.76 7.84
N PRO A 96 2.56 27.87 8.50
CA PRO A 96 3.96 28.19 8.78
C PRO A 96 4.69 27.08 9.56
N ASP A 97 3.97 26.34 10.42
CA ASP A 97 4.55 25.29 11.28
C ASP A 97 4.29 23.89 10.71
N ALA A 98 3.85 23.76 9.42
CA ALA A 98 3.46 22.47 8.85
C ALA A 98 4.64 21.49 8.72
N SER A 99 5.85 21.97 8.41
CA SER A 99 7.04 21.13 8.30
C SER A 99 7.41 20.50 9.64
N GLU A 100 7.51 21.30 10.70
CA GLU A 100 7.82 20.84 12.06
C GLU A 100 6.72 19.95 12.63
N PHE A 101 5.49 20.23 12.28
CA PHE A 101 4.36 19.39 12.67
C PHE A 101 4.45 17.99 12.03
N ILE A 102 4.68 17.91 10.73
CA ILE A 102 4.81 16.63 10.01
C ILE A 102 6.04 15.88 10.50
N ASP A 103 7.17 16.56 10.71
CA ASP A 103 8.41 15.94 11.19
C ASP A 103 8.21 15.22 12.52
N GLY A 104 7.41 15.81 13.42
CA GLY A 104 7.04 15.18 14.69
C GLY A 104 6.10 13.98 14.59
N LEU A 105 5.39 13.82 13.46
CA LEU A 105 4.44 12.72 13.25
C LEU A 105 5.07 11.50 12.57
N ILE A 106 6.09 11.70 11.72
CA ILE A 106 6.62 10.66 10.83
C ILE A 106 7.99 10.20 11.26
N THR A 107 8.36 8.99 10.87
CA THR A 107 9.66 8.41 11.23
C THR A 107 10.81 8.86 10.33
N ASN A 108 10.51 9.49 9.19
CA ASN A 108 11.51 10.01 8.25
C ASN A 108 11.75 11.50 8.51
N ASP A 109 12.73 12.08 7.88
CA ASP A 109 13.18 13.46 8.07
C ASP A 109 12.58 14.36 6.96
N ILE A 110 11.59 15.17 7.32
CA ILE A 110 10.88 16.07 6.40
C ILE A 110 11.81 17.14 5.81
N HIS A 111 12.83 17.58 6.56
CA HIS A 111 13.73 18.64 6.16
C HIS A 111 14.68 18.23 5.01
N ARG A 112 14.71 16.94 4.69
CA ARG A 112 15.44 16.44 3.50
C ARG A 112 14.65 16.58 2.21
N MET A 113 13.36 16.89 2.29
CA MET A 113 12.52 17.07 1.11
C MET A 113 12.71 18.45 0.51
N VAL A 114 12.85 18.46 -0.80
CA VAL A 114 12.70 19.70 -1.59
C VAL A 114 11.30 19.76 -2.20
N GLU A 115 10.89 20.93 -2.62
CA GLU A 115 9.62 21.12 -3.35
C GLU A 115 9.56 20.18 -4.56
N GLY A 116 8.38 19.62 -4.79
CA GLY A 116 8.16 18.65 -5.86
C GLY A 116 8.60 17.22 -5.54
N GLN A 117 8.95 16.90 -4.28
CA GLN A 117 9.30 15.52 -3.87
C GLN A 117 8.16 14.79 -3.17
N CYS A 118 8.19 13.46 -3.32
CA CYS A 118 7.41 12.51 -2.52
C CYS A 118 8.36 11.74 -1.58
N MET A 119 7.89 11.39 -0.39
CA MET A 119 8.67 10.62 0.58
C MET A 119 7.83 9.52 1.22
N TYR A 120 8.31 8.29 1.17
CA TYR A 120 7.72 7.17 1.89
C TYR A 120 8.19 7.15 3.34
N THR A 121 7.25 6.96 4.26
CA THR A 121 7.51 7.01 5.71
C THR A 121 6.48 6.17 6.48
N CYS A 122 6.62 6.12 7.81
CA CYS A 122 5.64 5.56 8.72
C CYS A 122 5.19 6.60 9.75
N MET A 123 3.95 6.49 10.22
CA MET A 123 3.50 7.05 11.50
C MET A 123 3.51 5.95 12.55
N CYS A 124 4.00 6.25 13.74
CA CYS A 124 4.10 5.30 14.85
C CYS A 124 3.46 5.84 16.12
N ARG A 125 3.09 4.93 17.03
CA ARG A 125 2.70 5.25 18.41
C ARG A 125 3.93 5.42 19.28
N ASP A 126 3.77 5.93 20.50
CA ASP A 126 4.84 6.09 21.50
C ASP A 126 5.63 4.79 21.75
N ASN A 127 4.99 3.64 21.62
CA ASN A 127 5.62 2.33 21.77
C ASN A 127 6.34 1.84 20.50
N GLY A 128 6.47 2.68 19.47
CA GLY A 128 7.12 2.37 18.20
C GLY A 128 6.32 1.50 17.23
N MET A 129 5.10 1.08 17.58
CA MET A 129 4.23 0.30 16.70
C MET A 129 3.65 1.18 15.59
N ILE A 130 3.57 0.62 14.38
CA ILE A 130 3.13 1.36 13.20
C ILE A 130 1.62 1.63 13.26
N ILE A 131 1.24 2.86 13.01
CA ILE A 131 -0.16 3.27 12.78
C ILE A 131 -0.49 3.06 11.31
N ASP A 132 0.34 3.63 10.41
CA ASP A 132 0.26 3.43 8.97
C ASP A 132 1.61 3.68 8.29
N ASP A 133 1.77 3.16 7.08
CA ASP A 133 2.80 3.54 6.13
C ASP A 133 2.17 4.44 5.06
N LEU A 134 2.82 5.54 4.73
CA LEU A 134 2.24 6.60 3.91
C LEU A 134 3.28 7.31 3.04
N LEU A 135 2.77 8.08 2.10
CA LEU A 135 3.57 9.02 1.33
C LEU A 135 3.31 10.46 1.80
N VAL A 136 4.38 11.22 1.98
CA VAL A 136 4.33 12.67 2.13
C VAL A 136 4.67 13.29 0.78
N TYR A 137 3.82 14.20 0.30
CA TYR A 137 3.99 14.98 -0.91
C TYR A 137 4.33 16.41 -0.53
N ARG A 138 5.50 16.90 -0.92
CA ARG A 138 5.95 18.28 -0.70
C ARG A 138 5.67 19.10 -1.96
N PHE A 139 4.66 19.95 -1.92
CA PHE A 139 4.36 20.89 -3.00
C PHE A 139 5.26 22.13 -2.91
N GLN A 140 5.19 22.98 -3.94
CA GLN A 140 5.70 24.33 -3.85
C GLN A 140 4.95 25.07 -2.75
N ASP A 141 5.65 25.94 -2.03
CA ASP A 141 5.02 26.82 -1.05
C ASP A 141 3.95 27.68 -1.72
N THR A 142 2.96 28.12 -0.94
CA THR A 142 1.95 29.05 -1.45
C THR A 142 2.60 30.35 -1.91
N ALA A 143 1.84 31.20 -2.60
CA ALA A 143 2.33 32.52 -3.01
C ALA A 143 2.81 33.40 -1.84
N GLU A 144 2.31 33.11 -0.62
CA GLU A 144 2.70 33.76 0.63
C GLU A 144 3.92 33.10 1.29
N GLY A 145 4.52 32.08 0.68
CA GLY A 145 5.64 31.33 1.20
C GLY A 145 5.27 30.38 2.34
N ILE A 146 4.02 29.88 2.35
CA ILE A 146 3.52 28.93 3.37
C ILE A 146 3.75 27.51 2.88
N PRO A 147 4.38 26.63 3.69
CA PRO A 147 4.58 25.22 3.38
C PRO A 147 3.26 24.48 3.09
N TYR A 148 3.29 23.63 2.03
CA TYR A 148 2.13 22.89 1.54
C TYR A 148 2.45 21.44 1.31
N TYR A 149 1.70 20.53 1.98
CA TYR A 149 1.91 19.10 1.94
C TYR A 149 0.60 18.34 1.74
N TRP A 150 0.71 17.13 1.16
CA TRP A 150 -0.31 16.09 1.31
C TRP A 150 0.28 14.88 2.02
N LEU A 151 -0.56 14.24 2.85
CA LEU A 151 -0.34 12.87 3.32
C LEU A 151 -1.25 11.95 2.52
N VAL A 152 -0.68 10.96 1.85
CA VAL A 152 -1.44 9.95 1.10
C VAL A 152 -1.36 8.64 1.88
N VAL A 153 -2.51 8.19 2.40
CA VAL A 153 -2.63 7.12 3.40
C VAL A 153 -3.40 5.91 2.86
N ASN A 154 -3.24 4.76 3.51
CA ASN A 154 -3.95 3.54 3.14
C ASN A 154 -5.47 3.65 3.39
N ALA A 155 -6.28 3.14 2.46
CA ALA A 155 -7.74 3.19 2.49
C ALA A 155 -8.34 2.69 3.82
N ALA A 156 -7.89 1.52 4.29
CA ALA A 156 -8.37 0.92 5.53
C ALA A 156 -8.06 1.74 6.78
N ASN A 157 -7.06 2.64 6.70
CA ASN A 157 -6.57 3.43 7.82
C ASN A 157 -7.02 4.90 7.75
N CYS A 158 -7.62 5.35 6.66
CA CYS A 158 -7.92 6.76 6.39
C CYS A 158 -8.59 7.48 7.57
N ALA A 159 -9.67 6.91 8.13
CA ALA A 159 -10.36 7.54 9.27
C ALA A 159 -9.48 7.56 10.55
N LYS A 160 -8.79 6.47 10.84
CA LYS A 160 -7.88 6.32 11.99
C LYS A 160 -6.73 7.33 11.89
N ASP A 161 -6.14 7.42 10.72
CA ASP A 161 -4.99 8.29 10.48
C ASP A 161 -5.37 9.77 10.53
N TYR A 162 -6.53 10.13 9.98
CA TYR A 162 -7.04 11.50 10.08
C TYR A 162 -7.24 11.92 11.54
N GLU A 163 -7.89 11.08 12.36
CA GLU A 163 -8.08 11.38 13.78
C GLU A 163 -6.75 11.38 14.54
N TRP A 164 -5.77 10.55 14.17
CA TRP A 164 -4.44 10.59 14.74
C TRP A 164 -3.72 11.90 14.44
N VAL A 165 -3.67 12.30 13.17
CA VAL A 165 -3.05 13.56 12.74
C VAL A 165 -3.72 14.75 13.44
N LYS A 166 -5.06 14.77 13.47
CA LYS A 166 -5.86 15.80 14.10
C LYS A 166 -5.62 15.92 15.62
N ALA A 167 -5.50 14.79 16.30
CA ALA A 167 -5.24 14.77 17.75
C ALA A 167 -3.86 15.32 18.13
N HIS A 168 -2.91 15.32 17.18
CA HIS A 168 -1.55 15.81 17.38
C HIS A 168 -1.32 17.21 16.78
N LEU A 169 -2.36 17.87 16.26
CA LEU A 169 -2.23 19.22 15.70
C LEU A 169 -1.61 20.17 16.72
N LYS A 170 -0.55 20.83 16.32
CA LYS A 170 0.16 21.84 17.10
C LYS A 170 0.68 22.95 16.20
N GLY A 171 0.85 24.15 16.77
CA GLY A 171 1.32 25.30 16.00
C GLY A 171 0.25 25.89 15.07
N ASN A 172 0.69 26.74 14.16
CA ASN A 172 -0.16 27.35 13.14
C ASN A 172 -0.23 26.44 11.89
N VAL A 173 -1.05 25.37 12.00
CA VAL A 173 -1.23 24.33 10.98
C VAL A 173 -2.71 24.16 10.68
N GLN A 174 -3.04 24.04 9.40
CA GLN A 174 -4.36 23.69 8.91
C GLN A 174 -4.32 22.27 8.38
N LEU A 175 -5.31 21.47 8.73
CA LEU A 175 -5.53 20.09 8.28
C LEU A 175 -6.89 20.00 7.59
N LYS A 176 -6.92 19.50 6.37
CA LYS A 176 -8.15 19.22 5.61
C LYS A 176 -8.10 17.79 5.06
N ASN A 177 -9.18 17.03 5.26
CA ASN A 177 -9.37 15.76 4.54
C ASN A 177 -9.98 16.07 3.18
N ILE A 178 -9.25 15.77 2.10
CA ILE A 178 -9.67 16.00 0.70
C ILE A 178 -9.95 14.71 -0.05
N SER A 179 -9.96 13.57 0.63
CA SER A 179 -10.10 12.24 0.01
C SER A 179 -11.37 12.09 -0.83
N MET A 180 -12.49 12.69 -0.40
CA MET A 180 -13.74 12.63 -1.16
C MET A 180 -13.90 13.75 -2.21
N GLU A 181 -12.90 14.62 -2.33
CA GLU A 181 -12.83 15.68 -3.34
C GLU A 181 -11.86 15.31 -4.46
N THR A 182 -10.98 14.31 -4.20
CA THR A 182 -9.86 13.91 -5.06
C THR A 182 -10.04 12.47 -5.53
N ALA A 183 -9.85 12.23 -6.81
CA ALA A 183 -9.74 10.88 -7.35
C ALA A 183 -8.29 10.61 -7.74
N LEU A 184 -7.88 9.35 -7.62
CA LEU A 184 -6.52 8.91 -7.93
C LEU A 184 -6.56 7.82 -9.00
N ILE A 185 -5.96 8.11 -10.16
CA ILE A 185 -5.77 7.16 -11.26
C ILE A 185 -4.28 6.92 -11.45
N ALA A 186 -3.84 5.66 -11.38
CA ALA A 186 -2.47 5.32 -11.73
C ALA A 186 -2.38 4.76 -13.14
N ILE A 187 -1.33 5.15 -13.86
CA ILE A 187 -0.92 4.60 -15.15
C ILE A 187 0.47 4.00 -15.00
N GLN A 188 0.60 2.68 -15.15
CA GLN A 188 1.80 1.92 -14.76
C GLN A 188 2.22 0.95 -15.87
N GLY A 189 3.52 0.84 -16.09
CA GLY A 189 4.14 -0.04 -17.07
C GLY A 189 5.22 0.67 -17.90
N PRO A 190 6.05 -0.08 -18.65
CA PRO A 190 7.18 0.50 -19.40
C PRO A 190 6.76 1.53 -20.47
N LYS A 191 5.50 1.51 -20.89
CA LYS A 191 4.94 2.49 -21.85
C LYS A 191 4.14 3.62 -21.20
N ALA A 192 4.08 3.70 -19.88
CA ALA A 192 3.24 4.67 -19.16
C ALA A 192 3.53 6.12 -19.59
N GLN A 193 4.79 6.51 -19.64
CA GLN A 193 5.18 7.87 -20.07
C GLN A 193 4.78 8.16 -21.53
N THR A 194 5.03 7.22 -22.44
CA THR A 194 4.70 7.38 -23.86
C THR A 194 3.20 7.56 -24.06
N VAL A 195 2.40 6.83 -23.29
CA VAL A 195 0.92 6.92 -23.40
C VAL A 195 0.39 8.16 -22.71
N LEU A 196 0.93 8.57 -21.57
CA LEU A 196 0.43 9.74 -20.82
C LEU A 196 0.85 11.07 -21.46
N GLN A 197 2.05 11.17 -22.03
CA GLN A 197 2.61 12.43 -22.55
C GLN A 197 1.70 13.18 -23.54
N PRO A 198 0.96 12.54 -24.46
CA PRO A 198 0.06 13.26 -25.36
C PRO A 198 -1.14 13.95 -24.69
N PHE A 199 -1.45 13.60 -23.44
CA PHE A 199 -2.59 14.13 -22.69
C PHE A 199 -2.25 15.35 -21.83
N THR A 200 -0.95 15.64 -21.64
CA THR A 200 -0.51 16.73 -20.78
C THR A 200 0.48 17.65 -21.50
N SER A 201 0.38 18.93 -21.22
CA SER A 201 1.38 19.93 -21.64
C SER A 201 2.65 19.87 -20.80
N THR A 202 2.60 19.19 -19.65
CA THR A 202 3.74 18.97 -18.77
C THR A 202 4.74 18.00 -19.39
N ASP A 203 6.01 18.40 -19.50
CA ASP A 203 7.07 17.48 -19.90
C ASP A 203 7.33 16.45 -18.79
N LEU A 204 7.01 15.19 -19.06
CA LEU A 204 7.15 14.09 -18.10
C LEU A 204 8.57 13.51 -18.06
N GLU A 205 9.42 13.76 -19.05
CA GLU A 205 10.77 13.18 -19.10
C GLU A 205 11.65 13.63 -17.94
N PRO A 206 11.71 14.93 -17.55
CA PRO A 206 12.53 15.39 -16.44
C PRO A 206 11.94 15.08 -15.06
N LEU A 207 10.65 14.66 -14.97
CA LEU A 207 10.04 14.33 -13.70
C LEU A 207 10.71 13.07 -13.14
N ALA A 208 11.48 13.22 -12.08
CA ALA A 208 12.21 12.13 -11.47
C ALA A 208 11.30 11.18 -10.67
N TYR A 209 11.76 9.96 -10.43
CA TYR A 209 11.08 9.01 -9.55
C TYR A 209 10.93 9.58 -8.12
N TYR A 210 9.77 9.41 -7.50
CA TYR A 210 9.37 10.04 -6.23
C TYR A 210 9.37 11.58 -6.29
N HIS A 211 8.99 12.13 -7.46
CA HIS A 211 8.70 13.55 -7.61
C HIS A 211 7.28 13.77 -8.14
N LEU A 212 6.77 14.95 -7.90
CA LEU A 212 5.45 15.40 -8.31
C LEU A 212 5.52 16.79 -8.97
N THR A 213 4.51 17.08 -9.74
CA THR A 213 4.29 18.42 -10.30
C THR A 213 2.79 18.71 -10.43
N ARG A 214 2.41 19.98 -10.36
CA ARG A 214 1.11 20.42 -10.87
C ARG A 214 1.20 20.48 -12.38
N GLY A 215 0.19 19.97 -13.06
CA GLY A 215 0.13 19.91 -14.51
C GLY A 215 -1.30 19.92 -14.99
N ASP A 216 -1.51 19.46 -16.21
CA ASP A 216 -2.84 19.33 -16.79
C ASP A 216 -3.05 17.94 -17.39
N PHE A 217 -4.30 17.54 -17.51
CA PHE A 217 -4.74 16.45 -18.37
C PHE A 217 -5.78 17.01 -19.35
N GLN A 218 -5.40 17.22 -20.60
CA GLN A 218 -6.24 17.87 -21.64
C GLN A 218 -6.85 19.21 -21.17
N GLY A 219 -6.06 20.03 -20.45
CA GLY A 219 -6.46 21.32 -19.92
C GLY A 219 -7.15 21.30 -18.56
N GLN A 220 -7.47 20.12 -18.00
CA GLN A 220 -7.93 19.99 -16.62
C GLN A 220 -6.71 19.98 -15.69
N GLU A 221 -6.68 20.88 -14.71
CA GLU A 221 -5.61 20.89 -13.69
C GLU A 221 -5.59 19.58 -12.90
N VAL A 222 -4.39 18.99 -12.76
CA VAL A 222 -4.14 17.75 -12.03
C VAL A 222 -2.80 17.83 -11.29
N VAL A 223 -2.61 16.95 -10.32
CA VAL A 223 -1.28 16.65 -9.77
C VAL A 223 -0.79 15.36 -10.40
N ILE A 224 0.44 15.36 -10.91
CA ILE A 224 1.09 14.21 -11.53
C ILE A 224 2.30 13.86 -10.68
N SER A 225 2.36 12.65 -10.12
CA SER A 225 3.54 12.14 -9.45
C SER A 225 4.12 10.94 -10.22
N ARG A 226 5.46 10.83 -10.27
CA ARG A 226 6.13 9.65 -10.80
C ARG A 226 6.37 8.67 -9.67
N THR A 227 5.30 8.05 -9.23
CA THR A 227 5.19 7.09 -8.14
C THR A 227 4.40 5.87 -8.61
N GLY A 228 4.33 4.84 -7.78
CA GLY A 228 3.55 3.64 -8.08
C GLY A 228 3.90 2.47 -7.18
N TYR A 229 3.11 1.40 -7.30
CA TYR A 229 3.16 0.22 -6.43
C TYR A 229 3.32 -1.08 -7.22
N THR A 230 3.92 -1.00 -8.41
CA THR A 230 4.05 -2.14 -9.34
C THR A 230 5.49 -2.60 -9.57
N GLY A 231 6.45 -1.75 -9.25
CA GLY A 231 7.84 -1.92 -9.63
C GLY A 231 8.15 -1.53 -11.09
N GLU A 232 7.11 -1.20 -11.87
CA GLU A 232 7.28 -0.60 -13.19
C GLU A 232 7.32 0.92 -13.10
N ASP A 233 7.85 1.56 -14.14
CA ASP A 233 7.73 3.01 -14.31
C ASP A 233 6.26 3.39 -14.47
N GLY A 234 5.90 4.59 -14.02
CA GLY A 234 4.52 5.04 -14.12
C GLY A 234 4.24 6.30 -13.34
N PHE A 235 2.99 6.71 -13.42
CA PHE A 235 2.51 7.95 -12.82
C PHE A 235 1.23 7.70 -12.05
N GLU A 236 1.01 8.53 -11.04
CA GLU A 236 -0.23 8.64 -10.29
C GLU A 236 -0.78 10.04 -10.52
N ILE A 237 -2.05 10.12 -10.95
CA ILE A 237 -2.72 11.34 -11.37
C ILE A 237 -3.84 11.62 -10.39
N TYR A 238 -3.69 12.70 -9.62
CA TYR A 238 -4.72 13.19 -8.70
C TYR A 238 -5.54 14.25 -9.41
N VAL A 239 -6.83 14.06 -9.43
CA VAL A 239 -7.78 14.84 -10.24
C VAL A 239 -9.03 15.14 -9.40
N PRO A 240 -9.75 16.25 -9.67
CA PRO A 240 -11.05 16.48 -9.05
C PRO A 240 -11.97 15.27 -9.26
N TRP A 241 -12.67 14.86 -8.21
CA TRP A 241 -13.50 13.66 -8.15
C TRP A 241 -14.35 13.43 -9.41
N ASN A 242 -15.07 14.49 -9.85
CA ASN A 242 -16.00 14.39 -10.96
C ASN A 242 -15.34 14.31 -12.35
N GLU A 243 -14.04 14.57 -12.45
CA GLU A 243 -13.30 14.53 -13.72
C GLU A 243 -12.68 13.16 -14.00
N ALA A 244 -12.56 12.31 -12.96
CA ALA A 244 -11.95 10.97 -13.08
C ALA A 244 -12.56 10.11 -14.22
N PRO A 245 -13.88 10.05 -14.44
CA PRO A 245 -14.46 9.26 -15.52
C PRO A 245 -13.98 9.68 -16.92
N LYS A 246 -13.77 10.99 -17.15
CA LYS A 246 -13.27 11.48 -18.45
C LYS A 246 -11.83 11.03 -18.70
N ILE A 247 -10.98 11.13 -17.68
CA ILE A 247 -9.58 10.72 -17.75
C ILE A 247 -9.50 9.21 -17.97
N TRP A 248 -10.25 8.42 -17.20
CA TRP A 248 -10.34 6.98 -17.38
C TRP A 248 -10.71 6.60 -18.81
N GLU A 249 -11.78 7.19 -19.34
CA GLU A 249 -12.23 6.91 -20.71
C GLU A 249 -11.21 7.32 -21.77
N ALA A 250 -10.53 8.45 -21.60
CA ALA A 250 -9.47 8.88 -22.51
C ALA A 250 -8.33 7.86 -22.55
N LEU A 251 -7.84 7.41 -21.41
CA LEU A 251 -6.78 6.40 -21.32
C LEU A 251 -7.25 5.03 -21.86
N ARG A 252 -8.51 4.65 -21.63
CA ARG A 252 -9.11 3.43 -22.18
C ARG A 252 -9.15 3.45 -23.71
N LYS A 253 -9.45 4.60 -24.32
CA LYS A 253 -9.45 4.76 -25.80
C LYS A 253 -8.07 4.60 -26.41
N GLU A 254 -7.01 4.93 -25.70
CA GLU A 254 -5.61 4.69 -26.10
C GLU A 254 -5.17 3.24 -25.89
N GLY A 255 -6.07 2.37 -25.47
CA GLY A 255 -5.80 0.93 -25.29
C GLY A 255 -5.21 0.55 -23.93
N CYS A 256 -5.14 1.47 -22.97
CA CYS A 256 -4.76 1.11 -21.59
C CYS A 256 -5.73 0.07 -21.04
N LEU A 257 -5.20 -1.03 -20.51
CA LEU A 257 -6.03 -2.05 -19.88
C LEU A 257 -6.39 -1.63 -18.46
N PRO A 258 -7.66 -1.81 -18.02
CA PRO A 258 -8.02 -1.63 -16.64
C PRO A 258 -7.46 -2.82 -15.82
N ILE A 259 -6.88 -2.50 -14.68
CA ILE A 259 -6.17 -3.45 -13.83
C ILE A 259 -6.83 -3.50 -12.46
N GLY A 260 -7.23 -4.71 -12.05
CA GLY A 260 -7.87 -4.93 -10.75
C GLY A 260 -6.89 -5.12 -9.60
N LEU A 261 -7.45 -5.13 -8.38
CA LEU A 261 -6.69 -5.27 -7.12
C LEU A 261 -5.88 -6.58 -7.05
N GLY A 262 -6.37 -7.65 -7.70
CA GLY A 262 -5.67 -8.94 -7.73
C GLY A 262 -4.34 -8.87 -8.48
N ALA A 263 -4.29 -8.17 -9.62
CA ALA A 263 -3.05 -7.94 -10.34
C ALA A 263 -2.15 -6.91 -9.60
N ARG A 264 -2.73 -5.87 -8.99
CA ARG A 264 -1.99 -4.94 -8.11
C ARG A 264 -1.25 -5.69 -7.01
N ASP A 265 -1.89 -6.66 -6.33
CA ASP A 265 -1.26 -7.46 -5.27
C ASP A 265 -0.12 -8.35 -5.81
N THR A 266 -0.30 -9.01 -6.94
CA THR A 266 0.78 -9.82 -7.52
C THR A 266 1.96 -8.99 -8.00
N LEU A 267 1.72 -7.79 -8.56
CA LEU A 267 2.75 -6.85 -9.01
C LEU A 267 3.57 -6.31 -7.83
N ARG A 268 2.90 -5.80 -6.79
CA ARG A 268 3.59 -5.26 -5.60
C ARG A 268 4.43 -6.33 -4.91
N LEU A 269 3.91 -7.58 -4.84
CA LEU A 269 4.61 -8.68 -4.18
C LEU A 269 5.86 -9.07 -4.97
N GLU A 270 5.81 -9.12 -6.31
CA GLU A 270 7.01 -9.32 -7.13
C GLU A 270 8.05 -8.21 -6.95
N ALA A 271 7.61 -6.96 -6.76
CA ALA A 271 8.48 -5.83 -6.44
C ALA A 271 9.00 -5.87 -4.98
N GLY A 272 8.38 -6.66 -4.12
CA GLY A 272 8.73 -6.78 -2.70
C GLY A 272 8.20 -5.64 -1.84
N TYR A 273 7.13 -4.96 -2.27
CA TYR A 273 6.53 -3.88 -1.50
C TYR A 273 5.60 -4.43 -0.41
N SER A 274 5.71 -3.84 0.77
CA SER A 274 4.88 -4.17 1.93
C SER A 274 3.43 -3.72 1.72
N LEU A 275 2.49 -4.41 2.37
CA LEU A 275 1.09 -4.05 2.41
C LEU A 275 0.64 -3.98 3.87
N TYR A 276 -0.06 -2.89 4.24
CA TYR A 276 -0.68 -2.79 5.55
C TYR A 276 -1.76 -3.88 5.75
N GLY A 277 -1.77 -4.48 6.94
CA GLY A 277 -2.58 -5.68 7.24
C GLY A 277 -1.87 -7.01 6.93
N HIS A 278 -0.67 -6.96 6.32
CA HIS A 278 0.15 -8.11 5.93
C HIS A 278 1.54 -8.04 6.56
N GLU A 279 2.49 -7.35 5.89
CA GLU A 279 3.85 -7.11 6.40
C GLU A 279 3.87 -6.09 7.51
N ILE A 280 2.98 -5.12 7.44
CA ILE A 280 2.83 -4.00 8.36
C ILE A 280 1.51 -4.14 9.09
N THR A 281 1.53 -4.05 10.41
CA THR A 281 0.34 -4.11 11.25
C THR A 281 0.53 -3.23 12.49
N GLU A 282 -0.54 -3.02 13.25
CA GLU A 282 -0.49 -2.32 14.53
C GLU A 282 0.37 -3.02 15.61
N ASN A 283 0.85 -4.25 15.33
CA ASN A 283 1.70 -5.04 16.22
C ASN A 283 3.14 -5.16 15.71
N THR A 284 3.51 -4.38 14.69
CA THR A 284 4.85 -4.38 14.10
C THR A 284 5.50 -3.01 14.20
N THR A 285 6.83 -2.99 14.22
CA THR A 285 7.61 -1.75 14.17
C THR A 285 8.36 -1.65 12.83
N PRO A 286 8.73 -0.47 12.36
CA PRO A 286 9.52 -0.32 11.14
C PRO A 286 10.85 -1.10 11.19
N ILE A 287 11.45 -1.23 12.37
CA ILE A 287 12.71 -1.95 12.56
C ILE A 287 12.55 -3.45 12.34
N ASN A 288 11.44 -4.02 12.82
CA ASN A 288 11.17 -5.47 12.71
C ASN A 288 10.57 -5.89 11.35
N THR A 289 10.15 -4.95 10.51
CA THR A 289 9.50 -5.23 9.22
C THR A 289 10.36 -4.87 8.00
N SER A 290 11.65 -4.66 8.19
CA SER A 290 12.58 -4.23 7.12
C SER A 290 12.32 -2.81 6.57
N LEU A 291 11.52 -2.00 7.27
CA LEU A 291 11.30 -0.58 6.99
C LEU A 291 12.23 0.35 7.79
N GLY A 292 13.23 -0.20 8.46
CA GLY A 292 14.20 0.60 9.22
C GLY A 292 14.92 1.69 8.41
N TRP A 293 14.89 1.60 7.09
CA TRP A 293 15.46 2.59 6.19
C TRP A 293 14.65 3.90 6.11
N VAL A 294 13.35 3.89 6.48
CA VAL A 294 12.51 5.09 6.59
C VAL A 294 12.55 5.70 7.99
N VAL A 295 13.32 5.11 8.92
CA VAL A 295 13.46 5.66 10.28
C VAL A 295 14.77 6.44 10.36
N ARG A 296 14.66 7.75 10.55
CA ARG A 296 15.79 8.67 10.64
C ARG A 296 15.96 9.15 12.08
N PHE A 297 17.11 8.82 12.66
CA PHE A 297 17.48 9.26 14.01
C PHE A 297 18.35 10.53 13.92
N THR A 298 17.73 11.61 13.40
CA THR A 298 18.30 12.95 13.35
C THR A 298 18.05 13.70 14.65
N ASP A 299 18.39 14.99 14.70
CA ASP A 299 18.13 15.83 15.87
C ASP A 299 16.63 16.13 16.08
N CYS A 300 15.81 15.93 15.03
CA CYS A 300 14.36 16.07 15.12
C CYS A 300 13.75 14.96 15.97
N ASP A 301 12.73 15.30 16.72
CA ASP A 301 12.02 14.37 17.60
C ASP A 301 10.67 13.96 16.96
N PHE A 302 10.38 12.66 16.97
CA PHE A 302 9.14 12.13 16.45
C PHE A 302 8.56 11.08 17.40
N ILE A 303 7.26 10.82 17.29
CA ILE A 303 6.54 9.88 18.17
C ILE A 303 7.12 8.48 18.03
N GLY A 304 7.55 7.88 19.16
CA GLY A 304 8.14 6.53 19.21
C GLY A 304 9.66 6.47 18.97
N LYS A 305 10.34 7.60 18.75
CA LYS A 305 11.77 7.67 18.41
C LYS A 305 12.67 6.89 19.38
N ASP A 306 12.52 7.09 20.68
CA ASP A 306 13.39 6.47 21.69
C ASP A 306 13.27 4.94 21.70
N VAL A 307 12.04 4.42 21.58
CA VAL A 307 11.78 2.99 21.51
C VAL A 307 12.39 2.38 20.24
N LEU A 308 12.19 3.03 19.08
CA LEU A 308 12.74 2.58 17.81
C LEU A 308 14.27 2.64 17.79
N LYS A 309 14.86 3.66 18.44
CA LYS A 309 16.32 3.78 18.58
C LYS A 309 16.89 2.65 19.42
N ALA A 310 16.31 2.40 20.59
CA ALA A 310 16.71 1.28 21.45
C ALA A 310 16.58 -0.06 20.73
N GLN A 311 15.49 -0.27 19.99
CA GLN A 311 15.27 -1.49 19.21
C GLN A 311 16.32 -1.67 18.10
N LYS A 312 16.71 -0.58 17.42
CA LYS A 312 17.76 -0.61 16.40
C LYS A 312 19.12 -0.97 17.00
N GLU A 313 19.44 -0.40 18.16
CA GLU A 313 20.70 -0.67 18.89
C GLU A 313 20.79 -2.11 19.39
N GLN A 314 19.68 -2.69 19.87
CA GLN A 314 19.58 -4.08 20.31
C GLN A 314 19.57 -5.08 19.13
N GLY A 315 19.28 -4.62 17.93
CA GLY A 315 19.06 -5.42 16.74
C GLY A 315 17.63 -5.98 16.64
N ALA A 316 17.11 -6.00 15.42
CA ALA A 316 15.78 -6.51 15.15
C ALA A 316 15.67 -8.00 15.46
N GLN A 317 14.65 -8.40 16.22
CA GLN A 317 14.38 -9.81 16.58
C GLN A 317 13.76 -10.57 15.39
N THR A 318 13.03 -9.87 14.54
CA THR A 318 12.40 -10.41 13.34
C THR A 318 12.74 -9.56 12.12
N ALA A 319 12.52 -10.11 10.94
CA ALA A 319 12.69 -9.40 9.68
C ALA A 319 11.71 -9.95 8.63
N ILE A 320 11.29 -9.11 7.71
CA ILE A 320 10.61 -9.55 6.49
C ILE A 320 11.66 -10.10 5.52
N VAL A 321 11.42 -11.29 5.03
CA VAL A 321 12.24 -11.94 3.98
C VAL A 321 11.37 -12.31 2.79
N GLY A 322 11.96 -12.30 1.61
CA GLY A 322 11.35 -12.90 0.44
C GLY A 322 11.68 -14.40 0.39
N LEU A 323 10.70 -15.21 -0.02
CA LEU A 323 10.86 -16.65 -0.22
C LEU A 323 10.34 -17.04 -1.61
N VAL A 324 11.13 -17.84 -2.33
CA VAL A 324 10.75 -18.43 -3.62
C VAL A 324 10.58 -19.93 -3.46
N MET A 325 9.39 -20.45 -3.80
CA MET A 325 9.10 -21.87 -3.71
C MET A 325 9.96 -22.68 -4.70
N ARG A 326 10.54 -23.77 -4.25
CA ARG A 326 11.23 -24.71 -5.15
C ARG A 326 10.25 -25.59 -5.93
N GLY A 327 9.11 -25.90 -5.34
CA GLY A 327 8.04 -26.71 -5.92
C GLY A 327 6.90 -25.89 -6.55
N ARG A 328 5.76 -26.55 -6.79
CA ARG A 328 4.56 -25.95 -7.40
C ARG A 328 3.56 -25.38 -6.38
N ALA A 329 3.89 -25.47 -5.10
CA ALA A 329 3.00 -24.95 -4.07
C ALA A 329 2.92 -23.41 -4.13
N ILE A 330 1.76 -22.91 -3.77
CA ILE A 330 1.52 -21.46 -3.67
C ILE A 330 1.41 -21.14 -2.17
N PRO A 331 2.34 -20.34 -1.62
CA PRO A 331 2.26 -19.90 -0.24
C PRO A 331 1.08 -18.93 -0.06
N ARG A 332 0.53 -18.89 1.14
CA ARG A 332 -0.58 -18.00 1.50
C ARG A 332 -0.31 -17.38 2.86
N GLN A 333 -0.90 -16.23 3.10
CA GLN A 333 -0.86 -15.57 4.41
C GLN A 333 -1.27 -16.55 5.52
N GLY A 334 -0.51 -16.54 6.61
CA GLY A 334 -0.72 -17.43 7.76
C GLY A 334 -0.07 -18.81 7.64
N HIS A 335 0.50 -19.18 6.50
CA HIS A 335 1.31 -20.40 6.42
C HIS A 335 2.55 -20.27 7.31
N ILE A 336 2.85 -21.31 8.06
CA ILE A 336 4.01 -21.33 8.96
C ILE A 336 5.29 -21.55 8.17
N VAL A 337 6.33 -20.80 8.55
CA VAL A 337 7.70 -20.98 8.06
C VAL A 337 8.50 -21.75 9.08
N GLU A 338 9.20 -22.80 8.65
CA GLU A 338 9.97 -23.72 9.44
C GLU A 338 11.43 -23.77 8.97
N ASP A 339 12.34 -24.07 9.89
CA ASP A 339 13.71 -24.42 9.55
C ASP A 339 13.83 -25.88 9.05
N GLU A 340 15.06 -26.31 8.74
CA GLU A 340 15.35 -27.67 8.29
C GLU A 340 15.02 -28.76 9.33
N GLN A 341 14.96 -28.38 10.62
CA GLN A 341 14.63 -29.25 11.74
C GLN A 341 13.13 -29.30 12.04
N GLY A 342 12.30 -28.55 11.29
CA GLY A 342 10.87 -28.44 11.47
C GLY A 342 10.44 -27.53 12.63
N GLN A 343 11.34 -26.67 13.13
CA GLN A 343 10.99 -25.66 14.13
C GLN A 343 10.31 -24.48 13.47
N GLU A 344 9.24 -23.97 14.08
CA GLU A 344 8.57 -22.76 13.63
C GLU A 344 9.46 -21.54 13.84
N VAL A 345 9.81 -20.86 12.74
CA VAL A 345 10.72 -19.71 12.74
C VAL A 345 10.04 -18.44 12.24
N GLY A 346 8.84 -18.54 11.69
CA GLY A 346 8.10 -17.39 11.20
C GLY A 346 6.76 -17.75 10.58
N VAL A 347 6.17 -16.75 9.91
CA VAL A 347 4.86 -16.84 9.25
C VAL A 347 4.90 -16.10 7.93
N VAL A 348 4.23 -16.64 6.92
CA VAL A 348 3.99 -15.97 5.63
C VAL A 348 3.03 -14.81 5.85
N THR A 349 3.43 -13.62 5.48
CA THR A 349 2.63 -12.39 5.57
C THR A 349 1.86 -12.14 4.28
N SER A 350 2.49 -12.35 3.12
CA SER A 350 1.86 -12.29 1.80
C SER A 350 2.37 -13.40 0.91
N GLY A 351 1.52 -14.02 0.12
CA GLY A 351 1.97 -15.09 -0.76
C GLY A 351 1.08 -15.29 -1.98
N THR A 352 1.70 -15.48 -3.15
CA THR A 352 0.99 -15.64 -4.41
C THR A 352 1.75 -16.54 -5.38
N PHE A 353 1.09 -16.84 -6.51
CA PHE A 353 1.76 -17.34 -7.70
C PHE A 353 2.25 -16.14 -8.50
N SER A 354 3.56 -16.02 -8.74
CA SER A 354 4.15 -14.98 -9.59
C SER A 354 3.88 -15.29 -11.06
N PRO A 355 3.12 -14.46 -11.78
CA PRO A 355 2.92 -14.65 -13.22
C PRO A 355 4.21 -14.51 -14.03
N SER A 356 5.13 -13.65 -13.59
CA SER A 356 6.42 -13.44 -14.28
C SER A 356 7.38 -14.61 -14.10
N LEU A 357 7.46 -15.20 -12.90
CA LEU A 357 8.41 -16.28 -12.58
C LEU A 357 7.83 -17.67 -12.81
N GLY A 358 6.51 -17.82 -12.93
CA GLY A 358 5.83 -19.10 -13.05
C GLY A 358 5.94 -19.99 -11.81
N ARG A 359 6.12 -19.42 -10.60
CA ARG A 359 6.25 -20.16 -9.34
C ARG A 359 5.68 -19.39 -8.16
N GLY A 360 5.51 -20.06 -7.02
CA GLY A 360 5.06 -19.44 -5.78
C GLY A 360 6.15 -18.54 -5.21
N ILE A 361 5.76 -17.35 -4.76
CA ILE A 361 6.59 -16.39 -4.01
C ILE A 361 5.84 -15.90 -2.78
N CYS A 362 6.56 -15.49 -1.76
CA CYS A 362 5.96 -14.84 -0.60
C CYS A 362 6.93 -13.88 0.10
N LEU A 363 6.35 -12.96 0.87
CA LEU A 363 7.03 -12.29 1.97
C LEU A 363 6.66 -13.01 3.26
N ALA A 364 7.60 -13.12 4.19
CA ALA A 364 7.38 -13.77 5.47
C ALA A 364 8.11 -13.01 6.59
N LEU A 365 7.47 -12.88 7.73
CA LEU A 365 8.07 -12.39 8.96
C LEU A 365 8.75 -13.57 9.65
N VAL A 366 10.07 -13.54 9.74
CA VAL A 366 10.87 -14.62 10.35
C VAL A 366 11.77 -14.08 11.45
N LYS A 367 12.23 -14.96 12.36
CA LYS A 367 13.30 -14.62 13.30
C LYS A 367 14.53 -14.16 12.54
N SER A 368 15.19 -13.11 12.98
CA SER A 368 16.31 -12.47 12.27
C SER A 368 17.50 -13.41 11.96
N ALA A 369 17.67 -14.49 12.71
CA ALA A 369 18.67 -15.51 12.44
C ALA A 369 18.50 -16.20 11.07
N TYR A 370 17.28 -16.20 10.52
CA TYR A 370 16.92 -16.92 9.28
C TYR A 370 16.82 -16.00 8.04
N LYS A 371 17.25 -14.74 8.13
CA LYS A 371 17.13 -13.74 7.02
C LYS A 371 18.23 -13.82 5.97
N LYS A 372 19.19 -14.75 6.11
CA LYS A 372 20.33 -14.84 5.21
C LYS A 372 19.89 -15.26 3.80
N GLU A 373 20.24 -14.45 2.79
CA GLU A 373 19.99 -14.77 1.39
C GLU A 373 20.66 -16.10 0.99
N GLY A 374 19.92 -16.92 0.22
CA GLY A 374 20.34 -18.27 -0.16
C GLY A 374 20.07 -19.33 0.92
N GLY A 375 19.59 -18.96 2.10
CA GLY A 375 19.15 -19.92 3.12
C GLY A 375 17.92 -20.71 2.66
N GLU A 376 17.79 -21.95 3.10
CA GLU A 376 16.62 -22.80 2.84
C GLU A 376 15.70 -22.83 4.04
N LEU A 377 14.39 -22.71 3.78
CA LEU A 377 13.32 -22.80 4.76
C LEU A 377 12.21 -23.66 4.18
N ASN A 378 11.34 -24.16 5.04
CA ASN A 378 10.15 -24.89 4.62
C ASN A 378 8.90 -24.07 4.90
N ILE A 379 7.91 -24.15 4.02
CA ILE A 379 6.59 -23.57 4.24
C ILE A 379 5.60 -24.71 4.44
N ARG A 380 4.96 -24.73 5.62
CA ARG A 380 3.89 -25.68 5.94
C ARG A 380 2.60 -25.25 5.25
N VAL A 381 2.40 -25.70 4.01
CA VAL A 381 1.24 -25.36 3.20
C VAL A 381 -0.04 -26.12 3.58
N ARG A 382 0.11 -27.23 4.31
CA ARG A 382 -0.94 -28.02 4.97
C ARG A 382 -0.34 -28.75 6.18
N PRO A 383 -1.14 -29.27 7.14
CA PRO A 383 -0.61 -29.90 8.37
C PRO A 383 0.50 -30.94 8.15
N ASN A 384 0.43 -31.72 7.07
CA ASN A 384 1.40 -32.78 6.75
C ASN A 384 2.14 -32.54 5.44
N ARG A 385 2.20 -31.27 4.97
CA ARG A 385 2.86 -30.93 3.71
C ARG A 385 3.75 -29.72 3.89
N HIS A 386 5.04 -29.97 3.86
CA HIS A 386 6.11 -28.98 3.97
C HIS A 386 6.77 -28.83 2.60
N GLU A 387 6.89 -27.63 2.13
CA GLU A 387 7.43 -27.34 0.79
C GLU A 387 8.67 -26.45 0.91
N PRO A 388 9.79 -26.84 0.31
CA PRO A 388 11.02 -26.08 0.41
C PRO A 388 10.94 -24.76 -0.35
N ALA A 389 11.52 -23.72 0.26
CA ALA A 389 11.63 -22.39 -0.28
C ALA A 389 13.03 -21.82 -0.06
N LEU A 390 13.47 -20.98 -0.98
CA LEU A 390 14.76 -20.31 -0.92
C LEU A 390 14.57 -18.87 -0.46
N VAL A 391 15.36 -18.43 0.52
CA VAL A 391 15.41 -17.01 0.91
C VAL A 391 16.03 -16.21 -0.21
N GLN A 392 15.29 -15.27 -0.76
CA GLN A 392 15.70 -14.37 -1.82
C GLN A 392 15.36 -12.93 -1.43
N ARG A 393 16.32 -12.03 -1.54
CA ARG A 393 16.08 -10.61 -1.28
C ARG A 393 15.20 -10.01 -2.39
N PRO A 394 14.08 -9.35 -2.05
CA PRO A 394 13.30 -8.63 -3.05
C PRO A 394 14.11 -7.47 -3.69
N PRO A 395 13.73 -7.04 -4.92
CA PRO A 395 12.59 -7.50 -5.70
C PRO A 395 12.80 -8.90 -6.28
N PHE A 396 11.71 -9.69 -6.38
CA PHE A 396 11.75 -10.99 -7.06
C PHE A 396 11.85 -10.81 -8.58
N VAL A 397 11.23 -9.76 -9.08
CA VAL A 397 11.25 -9.35 -10.50
C VAL A 397 11.65 -7.88 -10.54
N ARG A 398 12.66 -7.56 -11.34
CA ARG A 398 13.05 -6.18 -11.60
C ARG A 398 12.16 -5.62 -12.71
N GLY A 399 11.47 -4.54 -12.42
CA GLY A 399 10.69 -3.79 -13.39
C GLY A 399 11.47 -2.62 -14.01
N SER A 400 10.74 -1.76 -14.70
CA SER A 400 11.26 -0.62 -15.46
C SER A 400 11.35 0.68 -14.65
N VAL A 401 11.05 0.66 -13.34
CA VAL A 401 11.10 1.86 -12.51
C VAL A 401 12.45 2.58 -12.65
N ARG A 402 12.38 3.87 -12.98
CA ARG A 402 13.56 4.75 -13.07
C ARG A 402 13.97 5.15 -11.65
N ARG A 403 15.20 4.83 -11.25
CA ARG A 403 15.79 5.14 -9.94
C ARG A 403 16.95 6.12 -10.11
#